data_5e80ca9319a8808ae85becfef1786ff0
#
_entry.id   5e80ca9319a8808ae85becfef1786ff0
#
_cell.length_a   1.000
_cell.length_b   1.000
_cell.length_c   1.000
_cell.angle_alpha   90.00
_cell.angle_beta   90.00
_cell.angle_gamma   90.00
#
_symmetry.space_group_name_H-M   'P 1'
#
loop_
_entity.id
_entity.type
_entity.pdbx_description
1 polymer ?
#
loop_
_entity_poly.entity_id
_entity_poly.type
_entity_poly.pdbx_seq_one_letter_code
_entity_poly.pdbx_strand_id
1 'polypeptide(L)'
;MPVPPEFIEDLRQRVPLSDIVGKRVKLTRKGNRFTGLCPFHSEKTPSFSVVDDQGFYHCFGCGVHGDAISFLRETDGLDFMEAVERLASMAGLTVPRSAPEDPQRTRQRKAALDILEETAKYFQAGLKRDDGRVAARYLHGRGLDAGAVGSYRLGYAPRGGLRA
;
A
#
# COMPACT_ATOMS: atom_id res chain seq x y z
N MET A 1 -9.42 -12.54 -1.83
CA MET A 1 -8.64 -13.32 -0.84
C MET A 1 -7.24 -12.74 -0.80
N PRO A 2 -6.65 -12.45 0.35
CA PRO A 2 -5.31 -11.87 0.40
C PRO A 2 -4.25 -12.93 0.04
N VAL A 3 -3.38 -12.56 -0.89
CA VAL A 3 -2.19 -13.35 -1.22
C VAL A 3 -1.17 -13.12 -0.10
N PRO A 4 -0.49 -14.18 0.42
CA PRO A 4 0.53 -13.99 1.46
C PRO A 4 1.64 -13.05 1.00
N PRO A 5 2.10 -12.10 1.84
CA PRO A 5 3.18 -11.17 1.49
C PRO A 5 4.47 -11.91 1.07
N GLU A 6 4.77 -13.03 1.72
CA GLU A 6 5.96 -13.85 1.41
C GLU A 6 5.90 -14.41 -0.01
N PHE A 7 4.71 -14.74 -0.50
CA PHE A 7 4.53 -15.22 -1.86
C PHE A 7 4.78 -14.13 -2.90
N ILE A 8 4.35 -12.90 -2.62
CA ILE A 8 4.62 -11.74 -3.48
C ILE A 8 6.13 -11.48 -3.55
N GLU A 9 6.82 -11.61 -2.41
CA GLU A 9 8.27 -11.43 -2.36
C GLU A 9 9.00 -12.54 -3.13
N ASP A 10 8.57 -13.80 -3.02
CA ASP A 10 9.12 -14.93 -3.79
C ASP A 10 8.91 -14.72 -5.31
N LEU A 11 7.76 -14.18 -5.73
CA LEU A 11 7.53 -13.81 -7.13
C LEU A 11 8.51 -12.74 -7.62
N ARG A 12 8.76 -11.70 -6.82
CA ARG A 12 9.70 -10.63 -7.17
C ARG A 12 11.12 -11.13 -7.34
N GLN A 13 11.54 -12.07 -6.51
CA GLN A 13 12.88 -12.64 -6.58
C GLN A 13 13.07 -13.59 -7.78
N ARG A 14 12.01 -14.27 -8.21
CA ARG A 14 12.08 -15.25 -9.30
C ARG A 14 11.88 -14.69 -10.68
N VAL A 15 11.14 -13.60 -10.80
CA VAL A 15 10.81 -12.98 -12.08
C VAL A 15 11.41 -11.57 -12.15
N PRO A 16 12.56 -11.39 -12.83
CA PRO A 16 13.13 -10.08 -13.02
C PRO A 16 12.13 -9.12 -13.68
N LEU A 17 12.04 -7.91 -13.16
CA LEU A 17 11.14 -6.90 -13.70
C LEU A 17 11.47 -6.55 -15.16
N SER A 18 12.76 -6.58 -15.51
CA SER A 18 13.23 -6.36 -16.88
C SER A 18 12.67 -7.38 -17.88
N ASP A 19 12.43 -8.63 -17.48
CA ASP A 19 11.85 -9.67 -18.34
C ASP A 19 10.37 -9.41 -18.62
N ILE A 20 9.66 -8.84 -17.64
CA ILE A 20 8.25 -8.48 -17.78
C ILE A 20 8.13 -7.26 -18.70
N VAL A 21 8.86 -6.20 -18.37
CA VAL A 21 8.86 -4.94 -19.09
C VAL A 21 9.40 -5.12 -20.51
N GLY A 22 10.43 -5.94 -20.67
CA GLY A 22 11.08 -6.22 -21.95
C GLY A 22 10.18 -6.83 -23.02
N LYS A 23 9.04 -7.44 -22.62
CA LYS A 23 8.02 -7.92 -23.56
C LYS A 23 7.29 -6.79 -24.31
N ARG A 24 7.30 -5.57 -23.75
CA ARG A 24 6.59 -4.40 -24.29
C ARG A 24 7.52 -3.23 -24.63
N VAL A 25 8.62 -3.10 -23.90
CA VAL A 25 9.57 -1.98 -24.01
C VAL A 25 10.92 -2.52 -24.42
N LYS A 26 11.49 -1.95 -25.48
CA LYS A 26 12.88 -2.26 -25.86
C LYS A 26 13.82 -1.67 -24.82
N LEU A 27 14.32 -2.54 -23.94
CA LEU A 27 15.23 -2.17 -22.86
C LEU A 27 16.70 -2.26 -23.31
N THR A 28 17.48 -1.28 -22.88
CA THR A 28 18.95 -1.27 -23.02
C THR A 28 19.58 -1.26 -21.63
N ARG A 29 20.48 -2.21 -21.38
CA ARG A 29 21.16 -2.30 -20.09
C ARG A 29 22.19 -1.18 -19.94
N LYS A 30 22.15 -0.48 -18.80
CA LYS A 30 23.14 0.54 -18.39
C LYS A 30 23.58 0.28 -16.95
N GLY A 31 24.68 -0.45 -16.80
CA GLY A 31 25.18 -0.89 -15.48
C GLY A 31 24.21 -1.83 -14.79
N ASN A 32 23.70 -1.45 -13.62
CA ASN A 32 22.75 -2.21 -12.82
C ASN A 32 21.27 -1.93 -13.11
N ARG A 33 20.98 -1.12 -14.14
CA ARG A 33 19.61 -0.75 -14.53
C ARG A 33 19.39 -0.98 -16.01
N PHE A 34 18.12 -1.04 -16.40
CA PHE A 34 17.68 -1.04 -17.78
C PHE A 34 16.96 0.26 -18.09
N THR A 35 17.11 0.76 -19.32
CA THR A 35 16.46 1.99 -19.77
C THR A 35 15.77 1.77 -21.11
N GLY A 36 14.64 2.43 -21.32
CA GLY A 36 13.85 2.36 -22.56
C GLY A 36 12.90 3.53 -22.70
N LEU A 37 12.10 3.52 -23.76
CA LEU A 37 11.01 4.48 -23.93
C LEU A 37 9.86 4.08 -23.01
N CYS A 38 9.21 5.06 -22.40
CA CYS A 38 8.10 4.83 -21.49
C CYS A 38 6.88 4.29 -22.23
N PRO A 39 6.23 3.21 -21.75
CA PRO A 39 5.01 2.71 -22.35
C PRO A 39 3.76 3.53 -21.98
N PHE A 40 3.86 4.43 -21.00
CA PHE A 40 2.72 5.17 -20.45
C PHE A 40 2.59 6.59 -21.01
N HIS A 41 3.63 7.11 -21.67
CA HIS A 41 3.56 8.38 -22.37
C HIS A 41 4.45 8.36 -23.63
N SER A 42 4.15 9.21 -24.57
CA SER A 42 4.92 9.30 -25.82
C SER A 42 6.17 10.14 -25.61
N GLU A 43 7.34 9.57 -25.91
CA GLU A 43 8.63 10.25 -25.81
C GLU A 43 9.60 9.79 -26.91
N LYS A 44 10.61 10.60 -27.20
CA LYS A 44 11.67 10.28 -28.18
C LYS A 44 12.98 9.88 -27.51
N THR A 45 13.18 10.27 -26.26
CA THR A 45 14.40 10.02 -25.49
C THR A 45 14.07 9.07 -24.33
N PRO A 46 14.83 7.97 -24.16
CA PRO A 46 14.56 7.01 -23.10
C PRO A 46 14.63 7.65 -21.71
N SER A 47 13.51 7.69 -21.00
CA SER A 47 13.40 8.16 -19.62
C SER A 47 12.85 7.12 -18.64
N PHE A 48 12.46 5.95 -19.16
CA PHE A 48 11.96 4.85 -18.36
C PHE A 48 13.11 3.99 -17.84
N SER A 49 13.19 3.80 -16.54
CA SER A 49 14.26 3.06 -15.86
C SER A 49 13.68 1.89 -15.08
N VAL A 50 14.33 0.73 -15.18
CA VAL A 50 13.98 -0.50 -14.47
C VAL A 50 15.20 -0.98 -13.68
N VAL A 51 15.02 -1.34 -12.42
CA VAL A 51 16.06 -1.87 -11.53
C VAL A 51 15.57 -3.21 -10.97
N ASP A 52 16.15 -4.30 -11.44
CA ASP A 52 15.73 -5.66 -11.05
C ASP A 52 15.98 -5.95 -9.58
N ASP A 53 17.16 -5.56 -9.05
CA ASP A 53 17.52 -5.77 -7.63
C ASP A 53 16.52 -5.14 -6.65
N GLN A 54 15.85 -4.08 -7.09
CA GLN A 54 14.82 -3.39 -6.30
C GLN A 54 13.40 -3.81 -6.70
N GLY A 55 13.23 -4.54 -7.80
CA GLY A 55 11.94 -4.89 -8.37
C GLY A 55 11.07 -3.68 -8.73
N PHE A 56 11.71 -2.58 -9.16
CA PHE A 56 11.08 -1.27 -9.26
C PHE A 56 11.35 -0.61 -10.61
N TYR A 57 10.33 0.05 -11.18
CA TYR A 57 10.49 0.93 -12.34
C TYR A 57 10.11 2.38 -12.01
N HIS A 58 10.73 3.30 -12.71
CA HIS A 58 10.41 4.73 -12.62
C HIS A 58 10.63 5.41 -13.98
N CYS A 59 9.70 6.25 -14.37
CA CYS A 59 9.84 7.12 -15.53
C CYS A 59 10.19 8.54 -15.10
N PHE A 60 11.34 9.03 -15.53
CA PHE A 60 11.78 10.41 -15.24
C PHE A 60 11.06 11.46 -16.11
N GLY A 61 10.32 11.04 -17.15
CA GLY A 61 9.53 11.92 -18.00
C GLY A 61 8.14 12.23 -17.43
N CYS A 62 7.36 11.21 -17.07
CA CYS A 62 5.98 11.39 -16.59
C CYS A 62 5.80 11.09 -15.08
N GLY A 63 6.84 10.61 -14.39
CA GLY A 63 6.79 10.31 -12.96
C GLY A 63 6.10 9.00 -12.60
N VAL A 64 5.58 8.23 -13.57
CA VAL A 64 4.99 6.92 -13.28
C VAL A 64 6.04 5.98 -12.69
N HIS A 65 5.64 5.21 -11.69
CA HIS A 65 6.52 4.27 -10.99
C HIS A 65 5.73 3.10 -10.41
N GLY A 66 6.41 2.00 -10.14
CA GLY A 66 5.78 0.83 -9.54
C GLY A 66 6.64 -0.43 -9.63
N ASP A 67 6.01 -1.55 -9.33
CA ASP A 67 6.58 -2.90 -9.37
C ASP A 67 6.00 -3.72 -10.53
N ALA A 68 6.34 -5.01 -10.58
CA ALA A 68 5.87 -5.94 -11.60
C ALA A 68 4.33 -6.06 -11.66
N ILE A 69 3.68 -6.07 -10.49
CA ILE A 69 2.22 -6.17 -10.40
C ILE A 69 1.59 -4.89 -10.95
N SER A 70 2.07 -3.74 -10.50
CA SER A 70 1.61 -2.43 -10.97
C SER A 70 1.78 -2.28 -12.49
N PHE A 71 2.94 -2.72 -13.01
CA PHE A 71 3.21 -2.68 -14.44
C PHE A 71 2.19 -3.48 -15.25
N LEU A 72 1.91 -4.74 -14.86
CA LEU A 72 0.95 -5.59 -15.55
C LEU A 72 -0.49 -5.04 -15.45
N ARG A 73 -0.85 -4.48 -14.30
CA ARG A 73 -2.16 -3.86 -14.11
C ARG A 73 -2.37 -2.68 -15.05
N GLU A 74 -1.38 -1.81 -15.14
CA GLU A 74 -1.47 -0.59 -15.96
C GLU A 74 -1.33 -0.85 -17.46
N THR A 75 -0.50 -1.82 -17.86
CA THR A 75 -0.27 -2.10 -19.29
C THR A 75 -1.23 -3.12 -19.88
N ASP A 76 -1.67 -4.10 -19.11
CA ASP A 76 -2.52 -5.21 -19.56
C ASP A 76 -3.98 -5.05 -19.09
N GLY A 77 -4.26 -4.06 -18.24
CA GLY A 77 -5.60 -3.84 -17.68
C GLY A 77 -6.03 -4.92 -16.69
N LEU A 78 -5.08 -5.67 -16.14
CA LEU A 78 -5.36 -6.78 -15.23
C LEU A 78 -5.76 -6.29 -13.84
N ASP A 79 -6.60 -7.06 -13.16
CA ASP A 79 -6.79 -6.85 -11.73
C ASP A 79 -5.58 -7.37 -10.92
N PHE A 80 -5.61 -7.16 -9.60
CA PHE A 80 -4.48 -7.57 -8.75
C PHE A 80 -4.24 -9.09 -8.78
N MET A 81 -5.31 -9.88 -8.74
CA MET A 81 -5.19 -11.35 -8.71
C MET A 81 -4.74 -11.90 -10.05
N GLU A 82 -5.25 -11.38 -11.16
CA GLU A 82 -4.84 -11.74 -12.51
C GLU A 82 -3.36 -11.43 -12.74
N ALA A 83 -2.87 -10.27 -12.27
CA ALA A 83 -1.46 -9.90 -12.34
C ALA A 83 -0.58 -10.86 -11.52
N VAL A 84 -1.01 -11.23 -10.31
CA VAL A 84 -0.31 -12.21 -9.46
C VAL A 84 -0.29 -13.60 -10.10
N GLU A 85 -1.41 -14.07 -10.65
CA GLU A 85 -1.50 -15.35 -11.34
C GLU A 85 -0.59 -15.39 -12.59
N ARG A 86 -0.53 -14.28 -13.32
CA ARG A 86 0.37 -14.12 -14.48
C ARG A 86 1.84 -14.23 -14.08
N LEU A 87 2.24 -13.54 -12.99
CA LEU A 87 3.60 -13.61 -12.45
C LEU A 87 3.91 -15.00 -11.91
N ALA A 88 2.99 -15.63 -11.19
CA ALA A 88 3.14 -16.98 -10.68
C ALA A 88 3.35 -18.00 -11.82
N SER A 89 2.58 -17.89 -12.90
CA SER A 89 2.76 -18.71 -14.10
C SER A 89 4.15 -18.52 -14.72
N MET A 90 4.65 -17.28 -14.78
CA MET A 90 6.00 -16.99 -15.29
C MET A 90 7.11 -17.51 -14.37
N ALA A 91 6.88 -17.52 -13.06
CA ALA A 91 7.78 -18.09 -12.06
C ALA A 91 7.73 -19.62 -11.96
N GLY A 92 6.78 -20.28 -12.65
CA GLY A 92 6.52 -21.71 -12.47
C GLY A 92 5.91 -22.06 -11.11
N LEU A 93 5.23 -21.07 -10.47
CA LEU A 93 4.62 -21.23 -9.17
C LEU A 93 3.09 -21.32 -9.29
N THR A 94 2.48 -21.97 -8.32
CA THR A 94 1.02 -21.97 -8.16
C THR A 94 0.66 -20.98 -7.07
N VAL A 95 -0.28 -20.06 -7.36
CA VAL A 95 -0.77 -19.12 -6.36
C VAL A 95 -1.34 -19.90 -5.18
N PRO A 96 -0.83 -19.71 -3.95
CA PRO A 96 -1.38 -20.39 -2.80
C PRO A 96 -2.84 -19.93 -2.64
N ARG A 97 -3.77 -20.87 -2.81
CA ARG A 97 -5.14 -20.61 -2.37
C ARG A 97 -5.05 -20.48 -0.86
N SER A 98 -5.20 -19.25 -0.33
CA SER A 98 -5.29 -19.07 1.11
C SER A 98 -6.32 -20.07 1.64
N ALA A 99 -5.91 -20.90 2.60
CA ALA A 99 -6.84 -21.70 3.37
C ALA A 99 -7.98 -20.78 3.85
N PRO A 100 -9.22 -21.25 3.94
CA PRO A 100 -10.31 -20.46 4.48
C PRO A 100 -9.79 -19.80 5.76
N GLU A 101 -9.91 -18.47 5.87
CA GLU A 101 -9.50 -17.77 7.10
C GLU A 101 -10.15 -18.50 8.27
N ASP A 102 -9.35 -18.89 9.26
CA ASP A 102 -9.84 -19.51 10.47
C ASP A 102 -10.95 -18.61 11.03
N PRO A 103 -12.21 -19.11 11.13
CA PRO A 103 -13.34 -18.31 11.61
C PRO A 103 -13.08 -17.71 12.98
N GLN A 104 -12.25 -18.37 13.81
CA GLN A 104 -11.86 -17.89 15.11
C GLN A 104 -10.93 -16.67 15.01
N ARG A 105 -9.96 -16.70 14.11
CA ARG A 105 -9.03 -15.57 13.87
C ARG A 105 -9.76 -14.36 13.29
N THR A 106 -10.70 -14.60 12.38
CA THR A 106 -11.56 -13.54 11.82
C THR A 106 -12.42 -12.88 12.89
N ARG A 107 -13.03 -13.68 13.80
CA ARG A 107 -13.80 -13.17 14.93
C ARG A 107 -12.94 -12.38 15.91
N GLN A 108 -11.75 -12.86 16.25
CA GLN A 108 -10.81 -12.16 17.14
C GLN A 108 -10.38 -10.83 16.54
N ARG A 109 -10.05 -10.79 15.22
CA ARG A 109 -9.69 -9.56 14.51
C ARG A 109 -10.84 -8.55 14.52
N LYS A 110 -12.06 -9.01 14.26
CA LYS A 110 -13.25 -8.16 14.32
C LYS A 110 -13.46 -7.59 15.72
N ALA A 111 -13.42 -8.43 16.75
CA ALA A 111 -13.56 -8.00 18.14
C ALA A 111 -12.48 -6.96 18.53
N ALA A 112 -11.22 -7.15 18.09
CA ALA A 112 -10.16 -6.19 18.33
C ALA A 112 -10.42 -4.83 17.63
N LEU A 113 -10.92 -4.86 16.40
CA LEU A 113 -11.31 -3.65 15.68
C LEU A 113 -12.48 -2.92 16.34
N ASP A 114 -13.47 -3.64 16.82
CA ASP A 114 -14.61 -3.07 17.55
C ASP A 114 -14.15 -2.37 18.83
N ILE A 115 -13.23 -2.98 19.60
CA ILE A 115 -12.63 -2.38 20.81
C ILE A 115 -11.85 -1.11 20.45
N LEU A 116 -11.04 -1.13 19.38
CA LEU A 116 -10.29 0.03 18.93
C LEU A 116 -11.21 1.18 18.51
N GLU A 117 -12.32 0.86 17.82
CA GLU A 117 -13.31 1.84 17.41
C GLU A 117 -14.00 2.48 18.62
N GLU A 118 -14.43 1.69 19.60
CA GLU A 118 -15.02 2.22 20.83
C GLU A 118 -14.02 3.05 21.65
N THR A 119 -12.76 2.63 21.70
CA THR A 119 -11.68 3.39 22.34
C THR A 119 -11.46 4.75 21.66
N ALA A 120 -11.44 4.77 20.32
CA ALA A 120 -11.32 6.02 19.58
C ALA A 120 -12.49 6.97 19.85
N LYS A 121 -13.72 6.48 19.86
CA LYS A 121 -14.91 7.26 20.22
C LYS A 121 -14.83 7.80 21.65
N TYR A 122 -14.35 7.00 22.60
CA TYR A 122 -14.15 7.42 23.98
C TYR A 122 -13.18 8.61 24.08
N PHE A 123 -12.04 8.53 23.41
CA PHE A 123 -11.07 9.63 23.41
C PHE A 123 -11.60 10.88 22.67
N GLN A 124 -12.32 10.71 21.57
CA GLN A 124 -12.97 11.84 20.88
C GLN A 124 -14.00 12.54 21.78
N ALA A 125 -14.81 11.77 22.50
CA ALA A 125 -15.74 12.31 23.48
C ALA A 125 -15.00 13.02 24.64
N GLY A 126 -13.78 12.58 24.97
CA GLY A 126 -12.93 13.19 26.00
C GLY A 126 -12.65 14.68 25.76
N LEU A 127 -12.52 15.11 24.51
CA LEU A 127 -12.32 16.54 24.18
C LEU A 127 -13.51 17.45 24.58
N LYS A 128 -14.71 16.85 24.70
CA LYS A 128 -15.94 17.57 25.07
C LYS A 128 -16.19 17.60 26.58
N ARG A 129 -15.41 16.84 27.37
CA ARG A 129 -15.52 16.77 28.82
C ARG A 129 -14.75 17.92 29.50
N ASP A 130 -15.00 18.14 30.78
CA ASP A 130 -14.36 19.21 31.55
C ASP A 130 -12.84 19.05 31.64
N ASP A 131 -12.35 17.84 31.80
CA ASP A 131 -10.92 17.49 31.83
C ASP A 131 -10.23 17.64 30.48
N GLY A 132 -10.98 17.56 29.38
CA GLY A 132 -10.48 17.76 27.99
C GLY A 132 -10.49 19.20 27.51
N ARG A 133 -11.07 20.15 28.23
CA ARG A 133 -11.19 21.56 27.77
C ARG A 133 -9.85 22.25 27.48
N VAL A 134 -8.81 21.92 28.22
CA VAL A 134 -7.47 22.48 27.98
C VAL A 134 -6.91 21.96 26.67
N ALA A 135 -7.06 20.66 26.39
CA ALA A 135 -6.64 20.05 25.13
C ALA A 135 -7.45 20.61 23.93
N ALA A 136 -8.76 20.77 24.08
CA ALA A 136 -9.62 21.35 23.05
C ALA A 136 -9.21 22.79 22.70
N ARG A 137 -8.93 23.64 23.70
CA ARG A 137 -8.42 24.99 23.50
C ARG A 137 -7.04 25.02 22.84
N TYR A 138 -6.16 24.09 23.20
CA TYR A 138 -4.85 23.96 22.58
C TYR A 138 -4.98 23.64 21.08
N LEU A 139 -5.83 22.68 20.71
CA LEU A 139 -6.08 22.32 19.31
C LEU A 139 -6.63 23.52 18.52
N HIS A 140 -7.59 24.23 19.09
CA HIS A 140 -8.15 25.44 18.47
C HIS A 140 -7.09 26.53 18.29
N GLY A 141 -6.24 26.77 19.29
CA GLY A 141 -5.12 27.70 19.20
C GLY A 141 -4.07 27.35 18.16
N ARG A 142 -4.02 26.06 17.73
CA ARG A 142 -3.18 25.57 16.64
C ARG A 142 -3.87 25.65 15.26
N GLY A 143 -5.06 26.24 15.18
CA GLY A 143 -5.82 26.38 13.93
C GLY A 143 -6.62 25.14 13.53
N LEU A 144 -6.77 24.15 14.43
CA LEU A 144 -7.59 22.97 14.18
C LEU A 144 -9.03 23.28 14.62
N ASP A 145 -9.91 23.45 13.65
CA ASP A 145 -11.33 23.65 13.90
C ASP A 145 -12.05 22.31 14.24
N ALA A 146 -13.33 22.39 14.58
CA ALA A 146 -14.13 21.21 14.92
C ALA A 146 -14.24 20.21 13.76
N GLY A 147 -14.22 20.69 12.51
CA GLY A 147 -14.23 19.86 11.32
C GLY A 147 -12.95 19.05 11.18
N ALA A 148 -11.79 19.70 11.32
CA ALA A 148 -10.49 19.05 11.30
C ALA A 148 -10.35 18.03 12.46
N VAL A 149 -10.75 18.41 13.68
CA VAL A 149 -10.74 17.52 14.85
C VAL A 149 -11.57 16.27 14.59
N GLY A 150 -12.75 16.41 13.98
CA GLY A 150 -13.61 15.27 13.60
C GLY A 150 -13.01 14.42 12.49
N SER A 151 -12.55 15.04 11.40
CA SER A 151 -12.00 14.33 10.22
C SER A 151 -10.75 13.53 10.55
N TYR A 152 -9.85 14.08 11.38
CA TYR A 152 -8.64 13.39 11.83
C TYR A 152 -8.87 12.53 13.09
N ARG A 153 -10.11 12.46 13.58
CA ARG A 153 -10.49 11.67 14.76
C ARG A 153 -9.60 11.95 15.98
N LEU A 154 -9.28 13.23 16.19
CA LEU A 154 -8.46 13.64 17.33
C LEU A 154 -9.23 13.44 18.63
N GLY A 155 -8.55 12.97 19.66
CA GLY A 155 -9.13 12.68 20.97
C GLY A 155 -8.23 13.13 22.12
N TYR A 156 -8.76 13.09 23.33
CA TYR A 156 -8.04 13.38 24.57
C TYR A 156 -8.01 12.14 25.46
N ALA A 157 -6.79 11.74 25.85
CA ALA A 157 -6.57 10.67 26.83
C ALA A 157 -6.46 11.30 28.23
N PRO A 158 -7.38 11.03 29.17
CA PRO A 158 -7.30 11.56 30.52
C PRO A 158 -6.09 11.01 31.29
N ARG A 159 -5.52 11.83 32.17
CA ARG A 159 -4.45 11.38 33.07
C ARG A 159 -5.03 10.32 34.02
N GLY A 160 -4.52 9.10 33.96
CA GLY A 160 -4.96 8.00 34.80
C GLY A 160 -5.44 6.76 34.03
N GLY A 161 -5.43 6.78 32.71
CA GLY A 161 -5.78 5.66 31.86
C GLY A 161 -7.28 5.32 31.84
N LEU A 162 -7.65 4.34 31.04
CA LEU A 162 -8.94 3.67 31.10
C LEU A 162 -8.99 2.88 32.41
N ARG A 163 -9.68 3.41 33.41
CA ARG A 163 -10.10 2.56 34.55
C ARG A 163 -11.29 1.74 34.08
N ALA A 164 -11.09 0.42 34.05
CA ALA A 164 -12.16 -0.54 33.83
C ALA A 164 -13.22 -0.44 34.94
#